data_b379b33cd8d85fe4c19e8d196e12a0a4
#
_entry.id   b379b33cd8d85fe4c19e8d196e12a0a4
#
_cell.length_a   1.000
_cell.length_b   1.000
_cell.length_c   1.000
_cell.angle_alpha   90.00
_cell.angle_beta   90.00
_cell.angle_gamma   90.00
#
_symmetry.space_group_name_H-M   'P 1'
#
loop_
_entity.id
_entity.type
_entity.pdbx_description
1 polymer ?
#
loop_
_entity_poly.entity_id
_entity_poly.type
_entity_poly.pdbx_seq_one_letter_code
_entity_poly.pdbx_strand_id
1 'polypeptide(L)'
;MTVTFRYLGISFFELITGNGTKILIDPCITKNTLCPITVDDVIDVDLILVTHGAPDHMGDALEIQKKTGATLVSDAAVKAHAIRMGVDKDKVISILWGDQIEVKGVTVKAVECRHINFFPSGNLYLSGIPLSFIIYPEDGVRIYNAGDTALFSDLKLIGRLYRPNIALIPIGGTPELTGGYSHLPPQEAALAAQWIGADVVIPTHYQPDTEEVAVFTKYLSLLTPSIHVLAIKPGDTRTYDPHTLQFI
;
A
#
# COMPACT_ATOMS: atom_id res chain seq x y z
N MET A 1 17.96 -11.17 -3.89
CA MET A 1 18.09 -10.64 -2.51
C MET A 1 16.73 -10.68 -1.84
N THR A 2 16.67 -10.62 -0.50
CA THR A 2 15.42 -10.68 0.26
C THR A 2 14.77 -9.31 0.39
N VAL A 3 13.47 -9.26 0.67
CA VAL A 3 12.75 -8.03 1.02
C VAL A 3 12.13 -8.19 2.40
N THR A 4 12.39 -7.24 3.27
CA THR A 4 11.81 -7.20 4.60
C THR A 4 10.56 -6.32 4.61
N PHE A 5 9.48 -6.84 5.17
CA PHE A 5 8.19 -6.20 5.33
C PHE A 5 7.95 -5.94 6.81
N ARG A 6 7.67 -4.71 7.17
CA ARG A 6 7.17 -4.34 8.49
C ARG A 6 5.80 -3.71 8.33
N TYR A 7 4.79 -4.34 8.92
CA TYR A 7 3.43 -3.79 8.93
C TYR A 7 3.26 -2.85 10.11
N LEU A 8 2.73 -1.67 9.88
CA LEU A 8 2.60 -0.63 10.91
C LEU A 8 1.14 -0.20 11.17
N GLY A 9 0.19 -1.01 10.66
CA GLY A 9 -1.25 -0.81 10.84
C GLY A 9 -1.91 -0.03 9.71
N ILE A 10 -3.22 -0.16 9.57
CA ILE A 10 -4.05 0.36 8.47
C ILE A 10 -3.47 -0.12 7.12
N SER A 11 -2.87 0.77 6.33
CA SER A 11 -2.21 0.46 5.06
C SER A 11 -0.71 0.77 5.09
N PHE A 12 -0.15 1.11 6.26
CA PHE A 12 1.23 1.52 6.39
C PHE A 12 2.19 0.32 6.41
N PHE A 13 3.07 0.27 5.42
CA PHE A 13 4.21 -0.65 5.35
C PHE A 13 5.54 0.09 5.28
N GLU A 14 6.54 -0.45 5.97
CA GLU A 14 7.95 -0.20 5.69
C GLU A 14 8.51 -1.43 4.98
N LEU A 15 9.11 -1.23 3.80
CA LEU A 15 9.83 -2.25 3.06
C LEU A 15 11.32 -1.91 3.06
N ILE A 16 12.16 -2.92 3.26
CA ILE A 16 13.61 -2.77 3.13
C ILE A 16 14.10 -3.81 2.13
N THR A 17 14.72 -3.33 1.07
CA THR A 17 15.30 -4.17 0.01
C THR A 17 16.63 -4.79 0.45
N GLY A 18 17.10 -5.79 -0.25
CA GLY A 18 18.37 -6.45 0.07
C GLY A 18 19.61 -5.55 -0.06
N ASN A 19 19.53 -4.48 -0.83
CA ASN A 19 20.57 -3.43 -0.94
C ASN A 19 20.39 -2.29 0.08
N GLY A 20 19.37 -2.37 0.95
CA GLY A 20 19.11 -1.39 2.01
C GLY A 20 18.20 -0.23 1.62
N THR A 21 17.64 -0.18 0.40
CA THR A 21 16.68 0.87 0.03
C THR A 21 15.41 0.75 0.90
N LYS A 22 15.06 1.82 1.58
CA LYS A 22 13.90 1.88 2.47
C LYS A 22 12.72 2.58 1.81
N ILE A 23 11.59 1.88 1.74
CA ILE A 23 10.36 2.32 1.10
C ILE A 23 9.26 2.40 2.16
N LEU A 24 8.55 3.50 2.23
CA LEU A 24 7.31 3.62 3.00
C LEU A 24 6.11 3.65 2.05
N ILE A 25 5.07 2.91 2.40
CA ILE A 25 3.79 2.90 1.69
C ILE A 25 2.72 3.41 2.65
N ASP A 26 2.00 4.47 2.24
CA ASP A 26 0.90 5.08 2.98
C ASP A 26 1.23 5.34 4.47
N PRO A 27 2.27 6.16 4.79
CA PRO A 27 2.80 6.30 6.13
C PRO A 27 1.90 7.15 7.03
N CYS A 28 0.84 6.55 7.53
CA CYS A 28 0.00 7.12 8.57
C CYS A 28 0.48 6.66 9.95
N ILE A 29 1.05 7.56 10.73
CA ILE A 29 1.58 7.33 12.08
C ILE A 29 0.69 8.01 13.12
N THR A 30 0.59 9.33 13.06
CA THR A 30 -0.05 10.17 14.10
C THR A 30 -1.53 9.85 14.29
N LYS A 31 -2.25 9.50 13.23
CA LYS A 31 -3.68 9.15 13.26
C LYS A 31 -3.95 7.64 13.30
N ASN A 32 -2.91 6.83 13.37
CA ASN A 32 -2.98 5.38 13.38
C ASN A 32 -2.73 4.84 14.78
N THR A 33 -3.79 4.51 15.50
CA THR A 33 -3.70 3.98 16.87
C THR A 33 -3.04 2.59 16.96
N LEU A 34 -2.87 1.92 15.82
CA LEU A 34 -2.19 0.62 15.72
C LEU A 34 -0.69 0.78 15.48
N CYS A 35 -0.22 1.97 15.08
CA CYS A 35 1.17 2.21 14.76
C CYS A 35 2.04 2.27 16.04
N PRO A 36 3.05 1.39 16.17
CA PRO A 36 3.86 1.33 17.40
C PRO A 36 5.05 2.31 17.41
N ILE A 37 5.20 3.14 16.37
CA ILE A 37 6.30 4.10 16.23
C ILE A 37 5.78 5.53 16.13
N THR A 38 6.69 6.49 16.31
CA THR A 38 6.44 7.92 16.11
C THR A 38 7.12 8.39 14.82
N VAL A 39 6.79 9.61 14.36
CA VAL A 39 7.46 10.23 13.20
C VAL A 39 8.96 10.42 13.47
N ASP A 40 9.35 10.61 14.73
CA ASP A 40 10.75 10.77 15.11
C ASP A 40 11.58 9.50 14.94
N ASP A 41 10.96 8.32 15.03
CA ASP A 41 11.61 7.03 14.82
C ASP A 41 11.88 6.73 13.33
N VAL A 42 11.25 7.47 12.42
CA VAL A 42 11.44 7.30 10.98
C VAL A 42 12.68 8.03 10.52
N ILE A 43 13.70 7.28 10.10
CA ILE A 43 14.99 7.80 9.61
C ILE A 43 15.38 7.10 8.30
N ASP A 44 16.21 7.77 7.49
CA ASP A 44 16.87 7.19 6.31
C ASP A 44 15.90 6.54 5.30
N VAL A 45 14.81 7.25 4.98
CA VAL A 45 13.84 6.82 3.96
C VAL A 45 14.29 7.31 2.58
N ASP A 46 14.22 6.42 1.58
CA ASP A 46 14.56 6.72 0.18
C ASP A 46 13.34 7.04 -0.66
N LEU A 47 12.24 6.31 -0.45
CA LEU A 47 11.04 6.37 -1.25
C LEU A 47 9.78 6.34 -0.38
N ILE A 48 8.84 7.24 -0.66
CA ILE A 48 7.51 7.26 -0.04
C ILE A 48 6.50 7.11 -1.16
N LEU A 49 5.67 6.07 -1.09
CA LEU A 49 4.55 5.81 -1.98
C LEU A 49 3.25 6.16 -1.26
N VAL A 50 2.45 7.04 -1.86
CA VAL A 50 1.13 7.41 -1.34
C VAL A 50 0.08 7.05 -2.37
N THR A 51 -0.84 6.16 -2.00
CA THR A 51 -1.90 5.67 -2.91
C THR A 51 -2.94 6.75 -3.20
N HIS A 52 -3.31 7.53 -2.19
CA HIS A 52 -4.25 8.65 -2.31
C HIS A 52 -4.16 9.60 -1.11
N GLY A 53 -4.82 10.75 -1.21
CA GLY A 53 -4.69 11.85 -0.25
C GLY A 53 -5.51 11.73 1.04
N ALA A 54 -6.14 10.58 1.32
CA ALA A 54 -6.87 10.37 2.57
C ALA A 54 -5.94 10.47 3.79
N PRO A 55 -6.44 10.98 4.94
CA PRO A 55 -5.59 11.18 6.12
C PRO A 55 -4.98 9.91 6.70
N ASP A 56 -5.59 8.76 6.48
CA ASP A 56 -5.13 7.44 6.92
C ASP A 56 -4.18 6.74 5.92
N HIS A 57 -3.91 7.38 4.76
CA HIS A 57 -2.94 6.95 3.75
C HIS A 57 -1.82 7.98 3.57
N MET A 58 -2.14 9.21 3.11
CA MET A 58 -1.13 10.27 3.02
C MET A 58 -0.51 10.59 4.38
N GLY A 59 -1.32 10.57 5.44
CA GLY A 59 -0.89 10.67 6.83
C GLY A 59 0.24 11.65 7.07
N ASP A 60 1.37 11.12 7.55
CA ASP A 60 2.57 11.89 7.89
C ASP A 60 3.61 11.94 6.76
N ALA A 61 3.24 11.49 5.53
CA ALA A 61 4.15 11.39 4.39
C ALA A 61 4.91 12.70 4.10
N LEU A 62 4.26 13.85 4.19
CA LEU A 62 4.89 15.15 3.89
C LEU A 62 5.88 15.58 4.98
N GLU A 63 5.58 15.28 6.24
CA GLU A 63 6.48 15.55 7.35
C GLU A 63 7.72 14.66 7.27
N ILE A 64 7.52 13.36 7.04
CA ILE A 64 8.60 12.39 6.83
C ILE A 64 9.46 12.79 5.63
N GLN A 65 8.83 13.19 4.52
CA GLN A 65 9.55 13.63 3.32
C GLN A 65 10.46 14.82 3.62
N LYS A 66 9.96 15.85 4.32
CA LYS A 66 10.77 17.05 4.69
C LYS A 66 11.92 16.69 5.62
N LYS A 67 11.70 15.74 6.52
CA LYS A 67 12.71 15.27 7.48
C LYS A 67 13.82 14.47 6.83
N THR A 68 13.47 13.57 5.89
CA THR A 68 14.40 12.59 5.31
C THR A 68 14.93 12.98 3.94
N GLY A 69 14.24 13.86 3.20
CA GLY A 69 14.55 14.18 1.82
C GLY A 69 14.20 13.06 0.84
N ALA A 70 13.38 12.09 1.25
CA ALA A 70 12.91 10.98 0.42
C ALA A 70 12.22 11.46 -0.86
N THR A 71 12.23 10.65 -1.90
CA THR A 71 11.38 10.90 -3.07
C THR A 71 9.94 10.49 -2.74
N LEU A 72 8.99 11.42 -2.86
CA LEU A 72 7.56 11.16 -2.72
C LEU A 72 6.94 10.85 -4.08
N VAL A 73 6.19 9.78 -4.17
CA VAL A 73 5.48 9.36 -5.38
C VAL A 73 3.99 9.21 -5.08
N SER A 74 3.15 9.89 -5.87
CA SER A 74 1.69 9.78 -5.76
C SER A 74 1.04 10.34 -7.03
N ASP A 75 -0.25 10.66 -6.97
CA ASP A 75 -0.97 11.33 -8.04
C ASP A 75 -0.70 12.85 -8.10
N ALA A 76 -1.25 13.51 -9.11
CA ALA A 76 -1.04 14.94 -9.34
C ALA A 76 -1.66 15.83 -8.24
N ALA A 77 -2.75 15.41 -7.62
CA ALA A 77 -3.40 16.18 -6.56
C ALA A 77 -2.57 16.14 -5.26
N VAL A 78 -2.05 14.97 -4.88
CA VAL A 78 -1.11 14.84 -3.75
C VAL A 78 0.17 15.62 -4.02
N LYS A 79 0.73 15.57 -5.24
CA LYS A 79 1.89 16.40 -5.63
C LYS A 79 1.61 17.89 -5.45
N ALA A 80 0.47 18.38 -5.95
CA ALA A 80 0.10 19.78 -5.83
C ALA A 80 -0.03 20.20 -4.36
N HIS A 81 -0.63 19.34 -3.53
CA HIS A 81 -0.72 19.54 -2.09
C HIS A 81 0.66 19.57 -1.43
N ALA A 82 1.51 18.61 -1.72
CA ALA A 82 2.87 18.51 -1.16
C ALA A 82 3.69 19.78 -1.44
N ILE A 83 3.69 20.27 -2.70
CA ILE A 83 4.38 21.50 -3.09
C ILE A 83 3.79 22.70 -2.32
N ARG A 84 2.46 22.82 -2.23
CA ARG A 84 1.79 23.87 -1.46
C ARG A 84 2.16 23.84 0.01
N MET A 85 2.38 22.65 0.57
CA MET A 85 2.81 22.45 1.96
C MET A 85 4.32 22.61 2.14
N GLY A 86 5.07 23.02 1.10
CA GLY A 86 6.49 23.35 1.16
C GLY A 86 7.45 22.18 0.95
N VAL A 87 6.97 21.08 0.37
CA VAL A 87 7.83 20.01 -0.13
C VAL A 87 8.51 20.50 -1.44
N ASP A 88 9.78 20.19 -1.60
CA ASP A 88 10.52 20.50 -2.82
C ASP A 88 9.89 19.79 -4.03
N LYS A 89 9.52 20.56 -5.06
CA LYS A 89 8.88 20.05 -6.29
C LYS A 89 9.72 18.97 -7.00
N ASP A 90 11.05 19.04 -6.88
CA ASP A 90 11.98 18.11 -7.52
C ASP A 90 12.10 16.78 -6.72
N LYS A 91 11.51 16.74 -5.55
CA LYS A 91 11.40 15.56 -4.67
C LYS A 91 10.01 14.88 -4.71
N VAL A 92 9.09 15.40 -5.54
CA VAL A 92 7.74 14.82 -5.68
C VAL A 92 7.49 14.46 -7.14
N ILE A 93 7.28 13.17 -7.38
CA ILE A 93 6.95 12.63 -8.70
C ILE A 93 5.45 12.32 -8.71
N SER A 94 4.73 12.87 -9.70
CA SER A 94 3.35 12.45 -9.94
C SER A 94 3.29 11.44 -11.07
N ILE A 95 2.53 10.38 -10.85
CA ILE A 95 2.25 9.33 -11.83
C ILE A 95 0.75 9.10 -11.92
N LEU A 96 0.32 8.49 -13.01
CA LEU A 96 -1.05 8.04 -13.22
C LEU A 96 -1.07 6.59 -13.70
N TRP A 97 -2.25 6.00 -13.80
CA TRP A 97 -2.39 4.62 -14.26
C TRP A 97 -1.70 4.38 -15.60
N GLY A 98 -0.82 3.40 -15.64
CA GLY A 98 0.01 3.08 -16.79
C GLY A 98 1.42 3.64 -16.72
N ASP A 99 1.69 4.66 -15.90
CA ASP A 99 3.05 5.18 -15.72
C ASP A 99 3.93 4.21 -14.92
N GLN A 100 5.21 4.23 -15.25
CA GLN A 100 6.25 3.49 -14.55
C GLN A 100 7.45 4.39 -14.30
N ILE A 101 7.99 4.30 -13.11
CA ILE A 101 9.19 5.06 -12.69
C ILE A 101 10.18 4.12 -12.03
N GLU A 102 11.41 4.58 -11.89
CA GLU A 102 12.44 3.93 -11.10
C GLU A 102 13.06 4.94 -10.12
N VAL A 103 13.16 4.55 -8.85
CA VAL A 103 13.79 5.33 -7.78
C VAL A 103 14.69 4.42 -6.96
N LYS A 104 15.99 4.72 -6.89
CA LYS A 104 16.95 3.94 -6.08
C LYS A 104 16.97 2.44 -6.39
N GLY A 105 16.77 2.06 -7.65
CA GLY A 105 16.71 0.66 -8.08
C GLY A 105 15.36 -0.02 -7.86
N VAL A 106 14.39 0.69 -7.30
CA VAL A 106 13.03 0.19 -7.14
C VAL A 106 12.16 0.68 -8.29
N THR A 107 11.60 -0.24 -9.06
CA THR A 107 10.61 0.09 -10.09
C THR A 107 9.21 0.10 -9.50
N VAL A 108 8.45 1.15 -9.79
CA VAL A 108 7.05 1.33 -9.37
C VAL A 108 6.19 1.59 -10.60
N LYS A 109 5.17 0.76 -10.78
CA LYS A 109 4.15 0.88 -11.83
C LYS A 109 2.82 1.25 -11.19
N ALA A 110 2.22 2.37 -11.61
CA ALA A 110 0.86 2.70 -11.20
C ALA A 110 -0.16 1.90 -12.04
N VAL A 111 -1.16 1.35 -11.37
CA VAL A 111 -2.28 0.64 -11.99
C VAL A 111 -3.60 1.15 -11.43
N GLU A 112 -4.71 0.80 -12.09
CA GLU A 112 -6.04 1.27 -11.72
C GLU A 112 -6.40 0.92 -10.27
N CYS A 113 -7.01 1.90 -9.60
CA CYS A 113 -7.59 1.82 -8.27
C CYS A 113 -8.98 2.48 -8.31
N ARG A 114 -9.99 1.85 -7.74
CA ARG A 114 -11.36 2.38 -7.71
C ARG A 114 -11.76 2.80 -6.32
N HIS A 115 -11.38 4.02 -5.97
CA HIS A 115 -11.69 4.67 -4.70
C HIS A 115 -11.83 6.17 -4.88
N ILE A 116 -12.19 6.87 -3.80
CA ILE A 116 -12.19 8.33 -3.78
C ILE A 116 -10.77 8.84 -3.50
N ASN A 117 -10.36 9.90 -4.21
CA ASN A 117 -9.20 10.71 -3.84
C ASN A 117 -9.64 12.17 -3.75
N PHE A 118 -10.16 12.55 -2.58
CA PHE A 118 -10.68 13.87 -2.30
C PHE A 118 -10.32 14.26 -0.88
N PHE A 119 -9.54 15.32 -0.72
CA PHE A 119 -8.97 15.69 0.57
C PHE A 119 -8.77 17.22 0.71
N PRO A 120 -8.73 17.76 1.95
CA PRO A 120 -8.52 19.18 2.18
C PRO A 120 -7.06 19.60 1.91
N SER A 121 -6.90 20.78 1.32
CA SER A 121 -5.60 21.43 1.11
C SER A 121 -5.71 22.91 1.46
N GLY A 122 -5.44 23.25 2.70
CA GLY A 122 -5.71 24.58 3.25
C GLY A 122 -7.20 24.90 3.26
N ASN A 123 -7.60 25.95 2.56
CA ASN A 123 -9.00 26.36 2.39
C ASN A 123 -9.70 25.80 1.14
N LEU A 124 -9.05 24.88 0.44
CA LEU A 124 -9.54 24.23 -0.77
C LEU A 124 -9.66 22.72 -0.54
N TYR A 125 -10.42 22.07 -1.40
CA TYR A 125 -10.39 20.62 -1.56
C TYR A 125 -9.72 20.29 -2.89
N LEU A 126 -8.89 19.23 -2.89
CA LEU A 126 -8.30 18.67 -4.09
C LEU A 126 -8.94 17.33 -4.38
N SER A 127 -9.11 17.03 -5.66
CA SER A 127 -9.53 15.73 -6.13
C SER A 127 -8.48 15.21 -7.10
N GLY A 128 -8.11 13.95 -6.94
CA GLY A 128 -7.10 13.28 -7.75
C GLY A 128 -7.53 11.88 -8.16
N ILE A 129 -6.58 11.11 -8.63
CA ILE A 129 -6.77 9.73 -9.08
C ILE A 129 -6.13 8.81 -8.04
N PRO A 130 -6.91 7.93 -7.37
CA PRO A 130 -6.31 6.96 -6.45
C PRO A 130 -5.47 5.95 -7.25
N LEU A 131 -4.40 5.46 -6.63
CA LEU A 131 -3.42 4.58 -7.26
C LEU A 131 -3.34 3.25 -6.51
N SER A 132 -3.30 2.15 -7.27
CA SER A 132 -2.67 0.91 -6.84
C SER A 132 -1.27 0.83 -7.45
N PHE A 133 -0.37 0.08 -6.82
CA PHE A 133 1.01 -0.05 -7.29
C PHE A 133 1.39 -1.50 -7.54
N ILE A 134 2.16 -1.72 -8.62
CA ILE A 134 3.03 -2.89 -8.72
C ILE A 134 4.44 -2.41 -8.40
N ILE A 135 5.03 -2.96 -7.36
CA ILE A 135 6.35 -2.59 -6.86
C ILE A 135 7.31 -3.74 -7.13
N TYR A 136 8.44 -3.42 -7.73
CA TYR A 136 9.54 -4.36 -8.00
C TYR A 136 10.75 -3.92 -7.16
N PRO A 137 10.80 -4.31 -5.87
CA PRO A 137 11.87 -3.88 -4.98
C PRO A 137 13.18 -4.62 -5.21
N GLU A 138 13.10 -5.84 -5.73
CA GLU A 138 14.21 -6.76 -6.00
C GLU A 138 13.87 -7.71 -7.16
N ASP A 139 14.91 -8.28 -7.78
CA ASP A 139 14.71 -9.32 -8.79
C ASP A 139 13.91 -10.51 -8.22
N GLY A 140 12.87 -10.90 -8.94
CA GLY A 140 11.98 -11.98 -8.55
C GLY A 140 10.91 -11.60 -7.53
N VAL A 141 10.91 -10.37 -6.99
CA VAL A 141 9.87 -9.87 -6.08
C VAL A 141 8.94 -8.89 -6.79
N ARG A 142 7.66 -9.20 -6.80
CA ARG A 142 6.60 -8.37 -7.39
C ARG A 142 5.47 -8.23 -6.37
N ILE A 143 5.25 -7.03 -5.92
CA ILE A 143 4.25 -6.70 -4.90
C ILE A 143 3.10 -5.93 -5.57
N TYR A 144 1.88 -6.42 -5.46
CA TYR A 144 0.69 -5.63 -5.73
C TYR A 144 0.23 -4.97 -4.42
N ASN A 145 0.28 -3.65 -4.38
CA ASN A 145 -0.34 -2.87 -3.31
C ASN A 145 -1.67 -2.30 -3.84
N ALA A 146 -2.77 -2.78 -3.31
CA ALA A 146 -4.10 -2.39 -3.77
C ALA A 146 -4.44 -0.93 -3.43
N GLY A 147 -3.84 -0.37 -2.35
CA GLY A 147 -4.42 0.80 -1.72
C GLY A 147 -5.85 0.51 -1.28
N ASP A 148 -6.67 1.53 -1.19
CA ASP A 148 -8.10 1.36 -1.00
C ASP A 148 -8.80 1.26 -2.36
N THR A 149 -9.36 0.13 -2.65
CA THR A 149 -10.05 -0.10 -3.93
C THR A 149 -11.35 -0.87 -3.73
N ALA A 150 -12.34 -0.60 -4.56
CA ALA A 150 -13.50 -1.47 -4.74
C ALA A 150 -13.14 -2.66 -5.64
N LEU A 151 -14.01 -3.68 -5.66
CA LEU A 151 -13.88 -4.80 -6.58
C LEU A 151 -14.19 -4.36 -8.01
N PHE A 152 -13.30 -4.71 -8.96
CA PHE A 152 -13.50 -4.47 -10.39
C PHE A 152 -12.83 -5.54 -11.25
N SER A 153 -13.38 -5.77 -12.43
CA SER A 153 -13.02 -6.92 -13.29
C SER A 153 -11.54 -6.93 -13.73
N ASP A 154 -10.95 -5.75 -13.91
CA ASP A 154 -9.60 -5.62 -14.46
C ASP A 154 -8.49 -5.97 -13.47
N LEU A 155 -8.84 -6.25 -12.19
CA LEU A 155 -7.94 -6.94 -11.27
C LEU A 155 -7.44 -8.28 -11.87
N LYS A 156 -8.26 -8.97 -12.66
CA LYS A 156 -7.85 -10.18 -13.41
C LYS A 156 -6.77 -9.87 -14.45
N LEU A 157 -6.90 -8.76 -15.15
CA LEU A 157 -5.95 -8.34 -16.16
C LEU A 157 -4.62 -7.93 -15.48
N ILE A 158 -4.69 -7.16 -14.40
CA ILE A 158 -3.55 -6.76 -13.59
C ILE A 158 -2.78 -8.00 -13.10
N GLY A 159 -3.49 -8.96 -12.50
CA GLY A 159 -2.88 -10.21 -12.02
C GLY A 159 -2.19 -11.01 -13.13
N ARG A 160 -2.85 -11.14 -14.30
CA ARG A 160 -2.28 -11.86 -15.46
C ARG A 160 -1.06 -11.19 -16.08
N LEU A 161 -1.06 -9.85 -16.16
CA LEU A 161 0.03 -9.09 -16.76
C LEU A 161 1.26 -9.00 -15.84
N TYR A 162 1.05 -8.68 -14.57
CA TYR A 162 2.16 -8.37 -13.66
C TYR A 162 2.56 -9.54 -12.78
N ARG A 163 1.72 -10.56 -12.60
CA ARG A 163 1.97 -11.79 -11.85
C ARG A 163 2.65 -11.52 -10.51
N PRO A 164 2.03 -10.76 -9.61
CA PRO A 164 2.64 -10.46 -8.31
C PRO A 164 2.82 -11.74 -7.49
N ASN A 165 3.92 -11.82 -6.73
CA ASN A 165 4.12 -12.89 -5.75
C ASN A 165 3.38 -12.58 -4.46
N ILE A 166 3.28 -11.30 -4.13
CA ILE A 166 2.73 -10.79 -2.87
C ILE A 166 1.66 -9.77 -3.21
N ALA A 167 0.52 -9.81 -2.52
CA ALA A 167 -0.51 -8.81 -2.62
C ALA A 167 -0.86 -8.24 -1.23
N LEU A 168 -0.85 -6.91 -1.11
CA LEU A 168 -1.33 -6.17 0.05
C LEU A 168 -2.75 -5.74 -0.27
N ILE A 169 -3.75 -6.32 0.41
CA ILE A 169 -5.17 -6.14 0.07
C ILE A 169 -5.97 -5.69 1.29
N PRO A 170 -6.72 -4.56 1.18
CA PRO A 170 -7.61 -4.11 2.24
C PRO A 170 -8.78 -5.09 2.39
N ILE A 171 -9.16 -5.38 3.63
CA ILE A 171 -10.23 -6.34 3.93
C ILE A 171 -11.31 -5.82 4.87
N GLY A 172 -11.16 -4.61 5.45
CA GLY A 172 -12.06 -4.02 6.45
C GLY A 172 -13.11 -3.07 5.88
N GLY A 173 -13.50 -3.22 4.61
CA GLY A 173 -14.33 -2.27 3.88
C GLY A 173 -15.82 -2.35 4.17
N THR A 174 -16.25 -2.43 5.43
CA THR A 174 -17.67 -2.33 5.76
C THR A 174 -18.09 -0.86 5.90
N PRO A 175 -19.24 -0.45 5.32
CA PRO A 175 -19.68 0.96 5.36
C PRO A 175 -19.78 1.54 6.77
N GLU A 176 -20.10 0.73 7.75
CA GLU A 176 -20.21 1.12 9.16
C GLU A 176 -18.86 1.53 9.75
N LEU A 177 -17.77 0.91 9.28
CA LEU A 177 -16.41 1.19 9.77
C LEU A 177 -15.74 2.33 9.00
N THR A 178 -16.05 2.46 7.70
CA THR A 178 -15.37 3.41 6.80
C THR A 178 -16.08 4.76 6.68
N GLY A 179 -17.20 4.95 7.35
CA GLY A 179 -17.97 6.20 7.24
C GLY A 179 -18.59 6.43 5.85
N GLY A 180 -18.79 5.36 5.08
CA GLY A 180 -19.47 5.39 3.79
C GLY A 180 -18.56 5.39 2.54
N TYR A 181 -17.23 5.45 2.72
CA TYR A 181 -16.27 5.30 1.61
C TYR A 181 -15.61 3.92 1.68
N SER A 182 -16.38 2.91 1.29
CA SER A 182 -15.94 1.52 1.39
C SER A 182 -14.84 1.17 0.40
N HIS A 183 -13.89 0.40 0.85
CA HIS A 183 -13.03 -0.45 0.05
C HIS A 183 -13.58 -1.90 0.09
N LEU A 184 -12.72 -2.91 -0.05
CA LEU A 184 -13.16 -4.31 -0.12
C LEU A 184 -13.62 -4.85 1.25
N PRO A 185 -14.88 -5.29 1.43
CA PRO A 185 -15.23 -6.15 2.55
C PRO A 185 -14.58 -7.54 2.38
N PRO A 186 -14.44 -8.35 3.45
CA PRO A 186 -13.65 -9.60 3.43
C PRO A 186 -13.99 -10.56 2.28
N GLN A 187 -15.27 -10.69 1.90
CA GLN A 187 -15.71 -11.58 0.83
C GLN A 187 -15.27 -11.08 -0.55
N GLU A 188 -15.40 -9.78 -0.81
CA GLU A 188 -14.96 -9.17 -2.06
C GLU A 188 -13.43 -9.12 -2.13
N ALA A 189 -12.76 -8.89 -1.00
CA ALA A 189 -11.31 -8.95 -0.88
C ALA A 189 -10.77 -10.34 -1.24
N ALA A 190 -11.44 -11.42 -0.80
CA ALA A 190 -11.07 -12.78 -1.17
C ALA A 190 -11.18 -13.02 -2.69
N LEU A 191 -12.23 -12.46 -3.33
CA LEU A 191 -12.38 -12.54 -4.78
C LEU A 191 -11.33 -11.69 -5.51
N ALA A 192 -11.01 -10.50 -5.00
CA ALA A 192 -9.93 -9.66 -5.52
C ALA A 192 -8.58 -10.39 -5.43
N ALA A 193 -8.28 -11.02 -4.29
CA ALA A 193 -7.08 -11.82 -4.08
C ALA A 193 -6.97 -12.99 -5.08
N GLN A 194 -8.07 -13.71 -5.30
CA GLN A 194 -8.14 -14.75 -6.33
C GLN A 194 -7.84 -14.18 -7.73
N TRP A 195 -8.41 -13.03 -8.07
CA TRP A 195 -8.23 -12.42 -9.39
C TRP A 195 -6.82 -11.89 -9.62
N ILE A 196 -6.20 -11.35 -8.60
CA ILE A 196 -4.78 -10.92 -8.62
C ILE A 196 -3.87 -12.14 -8.73
N GLY A 197 -4.18 -13.25 -8.03
CA GLY A 197 -3.47 -14.51 -8.15
C GLY A 197 -2.05 -14.48 -7.62
N ALA A 198 -1.79 -13.70 -6.56
CA ALA A 198 -0.51 -13.71 -5.86
C ALA A 198 -0.34 -14.99 -5.03
N ASP A 199 0.91 -15.41 -4.81
CA ASP A 199 1.20 -16.60 -4.00
C ASP A 199 0.87 -16.37 -2.52
N VAL A 200 1.12 -15.14 -2.05
CA VAL A 200 0.86 -14.71 -0.67
C VAL A 200 0.04 -13.44 -0.65
N VAL A 201 -0.98 -13.40 0.18
CA VAL A 201 -1.78 -12.19 0.45
C VAL A 201 -1.57 -11.75 1.90
N ILE A 202 -1.21 -10.50 2.07
CA ILE A 202 -1.12 -9.84 3.37
C ILE A 202 -2.35 -8.92 3.49
N PRO A 203 -3.30 -9.26 4.39
CA PRO A 203 -4.46 -8.42 4.62
C PRO A 203 -4.07 -7.09 5.28
N THR A 204 -4.70 -6.01 4.84
CA THR A 204 -4.50 -4.64 5.34
C THR A 204 -5.83 -4.02 5.70
N HIS A 205 -5.79 -2.84 6.31
CA HIS A 205 -6.94 -1.98 6.57
C HIS A 205 -8.11 -2.71 7.24
N TYR A 206 -7.80 -3.42 8.33
CA TYR A 206 -8.77 -4.14 9.15
C TYR A 206 -8.58 -3.80 10.63
N GLN A 207 -9.61 -4.09 11.43
CA GLN A 207 -9.54 -3.93 12.88
C GLN A 207 -9.05 -5.23 13.53
N PRO A 208 -7.95 -5.22 14.29
CA PRO A 208 -7.36 -6.46 14.87
C PRO A 208 -8.30 -7.29 15.74
N ASP A 209 -9.25 -6.65 16.41
CA ASP A 209 -10.19 -7.29 17.34
C ASP A 209 -11.47 -7.77 16.66
N THR A 210 -11.53 -7.80 15.33
CA THR A 210 -12.67 -8.25 14.54
C THR A 210 -12.42 -9.61 13.88
N GLU A 211 -13.47 -10.22 13.34
CA GLU A 211 -13.38 -11.49 12.60
C GLU A 211 -12.97 -11.29 11.12
N GLU A 212 -12.63 -10.07 10.69
CA GLU A 212 -12.40 -9.76 9.27
C GLU A 212 -11.31 -10.65 8.65
N VAL A 213 -10.18 -10.85 9.33
CA VAL A 213 -9.10 -11.74 8.86
C VAL A 213 -9.58 -13.19 8.76
N ALA A 214 -10.33 -13.67 9.76
CA ALA A 214 -10.84 -15.04 9.77
C ALA A 214 -11.88 -15.26 8.65
N VAL A 215 -12.77 -14.30 8.45
CA VAL A 215 -13.76 -14.31 7.36
C VAL A 215 -13.07 -14.29 6.01
N PHE A 216 -12.13 -13.36 5.80
CA PHE A 216 -11.34 -13.27 4.57
C PHE A 216 -10.63 -14.58 4.26
N THR A 217 -9.89 -15.13 5.24
CA THR A 217 -9.12 -16.38 5.08
C THR A 217 -10.04 -17.55 4.73
N LYS A 218 -11.20 -17.67 5.38
CA LYS A 218 -12.19 -18.69 5.07
C LYS A 218 -12.69 -18.59 3.63
N TYR A 219 -13.09 -17.39 3.18
CA TYR A 219 -13.59 -17.22 1.81
C TYR A 219 -12.49 -17.47 0.78
N LEU A 220 -11.27 -16.98 1.00
CA LEU A 220 -10.16 -17.18 0.07
C LEU A 220 -9.79 -18.66 -0.03
N SER A 221 -9.77 -19.41 1.07
CA SER A 221 -9.49 -20.85 1.05
C SER A 221 -10.53 -21.67 0.28
N LEU A 222 -11.78 -21.22 0.25
CA LEU A 222 -12.83 -21.83 -0.58
C LEU A 222 -12.67 -21.51 -2.07
N LEU A 223 -12.19 -20.32 -2.41
CA LEU A 223 -12.02 -19.86 -3.78
C LEU A 223 -10.71 -20.36 -4.40
N THR A 224 -9.62 -20.30 -3.65
CA THR A 224 -8.27 -20.63 -4.15
C THR A 224 -7.38 -21.11 -2.99
N PRO A 225 -7.39 -22.41 -2.65
CA PRO A 225 -6.63 -22.97 -1.52
C PRO A 225 -5.11 -22.82 -1.62
N SER A 226 -4.59 -22.55 -2.82
CA SER A 226 -3.15 -22.38 -3.06
C SER A 226 -2.60 -21.02 -2.66
N ILE A 227 -3.44 -20.02 -2.42
CA ILE A 227 -3.00 -18.70 -1.97
C ILE A 227 -2.86 -18.70 -0.45
N HIS A 228 -1.68 -18.33 0.05
CA HIS A 228 -1.41 -18.24 1.47
C HIS A 228 -1.80 -16.87 2.04
N VAL A 229 -2.54 -16.86 3.14
CA VAL A 229 -2.83 -15.63 3.91
C VAL A 229 -1.77 -15.47 4.99
N LEU A 230 -1.05 -14.36 4.95
CA LEU A 230 -0.06 -13.98 5.97
C LEU A 230 -0.54 -12.72 6.71
N ALA A 231 -1.25 -12.90 7.80
CA ALA A 231 -1.62 -11.79 8.68
C ALA A 231 -0.41 -11.38 9.53
N ILE A 232 0.09 -10.18 9.30
CA ILE A 232 1.20 -9.58 10.06
C ILE A 232 0.60 -8.63 11.10
N LYS A 233 0.99 -8.75 12.35
CA LYS A 233 0.54 -7.81 13.39
C LYS A 233 1.26 -6.47 13.28
N PRO A 234 0.61 -5.35 13.62
CA PRO A 234 1.27 -4.05 13.66
C PRO A 234 2.54 -4.07 14.52
N GLY A 235 3.65 -3.63 13.95
CA GLY A 235 4.98 -3.66 14.55
C GLY A 235 5.83 -4.88 14.18
N ASP A 236 5.21 -5.99 13.77
CA ASP A 236 5.92 -7.20 13.38
C ASP A 236 6.60 -7.05 12.01
N THR A 237 7.68 -7.80 11.87
CA THR A 237 8.49 -7.85 10.65
C THR A 237 8.50 -9.27 10.09
N ARG A 238 8.50 -9.39 8.76
CA ARG A 238 8.67 -10.66 8.02
C ARG A 238 9.59 -10.41 6.83
N THR A 239 10.43 -11.39 6.52
CA THR A 239 11.36 -11.31 5.39
C THR A 239 10.95 -12.30 4.31
N TYR A 240 10.77 -11.82 3.09
CA TYR A 240 10.46 -12.64 1.93
C TYR A 240 11.75 -13.03 1.20
N ASP A 241 11.91 -14.33 0.94
CA ASP A 241 13.00 -14.87 0.11
C ASP A 241 12.45 -15.29 -1.26
N PRO A 242 12.82 -14.58 -2.34
CA PRO A 242 12.35 -14.92 -3.69
C PRO A 242 12.92 -16.25 -4.25
N HIS A 243 13.96 -16.80 -3.65
CA HIS A 243 14.53 -18.11 -4.09
C HIS A 243 13.71 -19.27 -3.56
N THR A 244 13.18 -19.15 -2.35
CA THR A 244 12.31 -20.17 -1.74
C THR A 244 10.84 -19.87 -1.92
N LEU A 245 10.50 -18.64 -2.35
CA LEU A 245 9.13 -18.10 -2.44
C LEU A 245 8.41 -18.13 -1.08
N GLN A 246 9.14 -17.94 0.01
CA GLN A 246 8.61 -18.03 1.36
C GLN A 246 8.95 -16.81 2.22
N PHE A 247 8.11 -16.58 3.21
CA PHE A 247 8.40 -15.67 4.31
C PHE A 247 9.08 -16.41 5.46
N ILE A 248 10.14 -15.82 6.00
CA ILE A 248 10.93 -16.28 7.14
C ILE A 248 10.95 -15.23 8.26
#